data_9a710683bb46b196a4a4944cad665dbc
#
_entry.id   9a710683bb46b196a4a4944cad665dbc
#
_cell.length_a   1.000
_cell.length_b   1.000
_cell.length_c   1.000
_cell.angle_alpha   90.00
_cell.angle_beta   90.00
_cell.angle_gamma   90.00
#
_symmetry.space_group_name_H-M   'P 1'
#
loop_
_entity.id
_entity.type
_entity.pdbx_description
1 polymer ?
#
loop_
_entity_poly.entity_id
_entity_poly.type
_entity_poly.pdbx_seq_one_letter_code
_entity_poly.pdbx_strand_id
1 'polypeptide(L)'
;EYPTKSLDRGKVIDAKALEEIGKFGRYRDVDGDGIPYRTIPGDDMPAFFCRGSGHNEWATYSERPDDYQQNVDRLARKFDNARNWLPAPVVDINRKASIGFIAFGTSHWAVLESRDQLKQEADMETSYYRVCAYPFRTALASFIERYDRVYVVEQNRDAQMLCLMKLELLPEYVSRLRSVLHYTGLPIDARSITDSVLIQEGYRVQKNRTETSRGPRDAGVGGE
;
A
#
# COMPACT_ATOMS: atom_id res chain seq x y z
N GLU A 1 4.96 -21.32 -11.95
CA GLU A 1 6.28 -21.61 -12.62
C GLU A 1 7.38 -20.81 -11.95
N TYR A 2 8.52 -21.41 -11.78
CA TYR A 2 9.69 -20.73 -11.23
C TYR A 2 10.18 -19.69 -12.27
N PRO A 3 10.51 -18.45 -11.89
CA PRO A 3 10.95 -17.46 -12.88
C PRO A 3 12.24 -17.94 -13.56
N THR A 4 12.22 -18.03 -14.88
CA THR A 4 13.37 -18.43 -15.70
C THR A 4 14.37 -17.28 -15.92
N LYS A 5 13.98 -16.04 -15.57
CA LYS A 5 14.86 -14.87 -15.65
C LYS A 5 15.69 -14.74 -14.38
N SER A 6 16.93 -14.30 -14.51
CA SER A 6 17.76 -13.92 -13.36
C SER A 6 17.06 -12.82 -12.57
N LEU A 7 16.97 -13.00 -11.25
CA LEU A 7 16.40 -11.99 -10.37
C LEU A 7 17.40 -10.85 -10.21
N ASP A 8 16.92 -9.62 -10.32
CA ASP A 8 17.69 -8.45 -9.90
C ASP A 8 17.90 -8.54 -8.38
N ARG A 9 19.14 -8.62 -7.95
CA ARG A 9 19.52 -8.73 -6.55
C ARG A 9 19.86 -7.37 -5.91
N GLY A 10 19.61 -6.28 -6.63
CA GLY A 10 19.91 -4.92 -6.21
C GLY A 10 21.42 -4.61 -6.23
N LYS A 11 21.86 -3.68 -5.41
CA LYS A 11 23.25 -3.19 -5.36
C LYS A 11 24.18 -4.21 -4.70
N VAL A 12 24.64 -5.18 -5.47
CA VAL A 12 25.71 -6.11 -5.07
C VAL A 12 27.05 -5.52 -5.53
N ILE A 13 28.02 -5.45 -4.61
CA ILE A 13 29.35 -4.95 -4.92
C ILE A 13 30.22 -6.07 -5.49
N ASP A 14 30.94 -5.79 -6.57
CA ASP A 14 32.00 -6.62 -7.10
C ASP A 14 33.38 -6.03 -6.79
N ALA A 15 34.44 -6.75 -7.17
CA ALA A 15 35.84 -6.33 -6.91
C ALA A 15 36.17 -4.96 -7.52
N LYS A 16 35.67 -4.70 -8.76
CA LYS A 16 35.91 -3.43 -9.46
C LYS A 16 35.22 -2.26 -8.75
N ALA A 17 33.94 -2.43 -8.41
CA ALA A 17 33.21 -1.42 -7.67
C ALA A 17 33.81 -1.18 -6.28
N LEU A 18 34.35 -2.23 -5.64
CA LEU A 18 35.04 -2.07 -4.36
C LEU A 18 36.33 -1.24 -4.48
N GLU A 19 37.11 -1.43 -5.54
CA GLU A 19 38.26 -0.58 -5.83
C GLU A 19 37.89 0.90 -6.02
N GLU A 20 36.81 1.17 -6.76
CA GLU A 20 36.32 2.53 -7.03
C GLU A 20 35.84 3.25 -5.76
N ILE A 21 35.09 2.57 -4.89
CA ILE A 21 34.56 3.16 -3.65
C ILE A 21 35.55 3.10 -2.46
N GLY A 22 36.63 2.32 -2.58
CA GLY A 22 37.62 2.09 -1.54
C GLY A 22 37.10 1.15 -0.45
N LYS A 23 36.88 1.63 0.77
CA LYS A 23 36.47 0.80 1.90
C LYS A 23 34.98 0.45 1.85
N PHE A 24 34.65 -0.84 1.98
CA PHE A 24 33.27 -1.31 2.10
C PHE A 24 32.64 -0.92 3.45
N GLY A 25 31.44 -0.39 3.41
CA GLY A 25 30.58 -0.12 4.59
C GLY A 25 29.15 -0.57 4.32
N ARG A 26 28.64 -1.50 5.14
CA ARG A 26 27.31 -2.09 4.91
C ARG A 26 26.18 -1.07 4.87
N TYR A 27 26.32 0.04 5.60
CA TYR A 27 25.32 1.09 5.67
C TYR A 27 25.77 2.40 5.02
N ARG A 28 26.93 2.38 4.34
CA ARG A 28 27.45 3.54 3.64
C ARG A 28 26.64 3.82 2.37
N ASP A 29 26.14 5.03 2.27
CA ASP A 29 25.41 5.54 1.10
C ASP A 29 26.42 6.22 0.16
N VAL A 30 26.91 5.46 -0.82
CA VAL A 30 28.03 5.89 -1.68
C VAL A 30 27.58 6.88 -2.75
N ASP A 31 26.39 6.67 -3.29
CA ASP A 31 25.83 7.40 -4.42
C ASP A 31 24.64 8.29 -4.04
N GLY A 32 24.33 8.40 -2.76
CA GLY A 32 23.33 9.35 -2.23
C GLY A 32 21.88 8.94 -2.41
N ASP A 33 21.61 7.71 -2.88
CA ASP A 33 20.26 7.22 -3.10
C ASP A 33 19.60 6.55 -1.87
N GLY A 34 20.33 6.47 -0.77
CA GLY A 34 19.89 5.85 0.49
C GLY A 34 20.02 4.33 0.52
N ILE A 35 20.42 3.68 -0.60
CA ILE A 35 20.51 2.23 -0.73
C ILE A 35 21.98 1.78 -0.71
N PRO A 36 22.49 1.27 0.43
CA PRO A 36 23.87 0.82 0.52
C PRO A 36 24.13 -0.46 -0.30
N TYR A 37 25.36 -0.62 -0.74
CA TYR A 37 25.82 -1.87 -1.34
C TYR A 37 25.85 -3.01 -0.33
N ARG A 38 25.75 -4.24 -0.83
CA ARG A 38 25.93 -5.47 -0.07
C ARG A 38 26.84 -6.43 -0.80
N THR A 39 27.42 -7.34 -0.05
CA THR A 39 28.15 -8.50 -0.58
C THR A 39 27.26 -9.74 -0.53
N ILE A 40 27.64 -10.78 -1.26
CA ILE A 40 26.97 -12.09 -1.24
C ILE A 40 27.92 -13.09 -0.60
N PRO A 41 27.46 -14.00 0.28
CA PRO A 41 28.30 -15.05 0.82
C PRO A 41 28.92 -15.93 -0.28
N GLY A 42 30.23 -16.17 -0.20
CA GLY A 42 30.95 -17.03 -1.13
C GLY A 42 31.53 -16.34 -2.39
N ASP A 43 31.45 -15.01 -2.46
CA ASP A 43 31.99 -14.20 -3.57
C ASP A 43 33.38 -13.56 -3.29
N ASP A 44 34.04 -14.00 -2.21
CA ASP A 44 35.31 -13.48 -1.70
C ASP A 44 35.33 -11.97 -1.38
N MET A 45 34.14 -11.36 -1.27
CA MET A 45 33.98 -9.97 -0.89
C MET A 45 33.95 -9.80 0.64
N PRO A 46 34.21 -8.57 1.16
CA PRO A 46 34.21 -8.33 2.59
C PRO A 46 32.93 -8.76 3.29
N ALA A 47 33.04 -9.57 4.32
CA ALA A 47 31.92 -9.92 5.18
C ALA A 47 31.42 -8.71 5.96
N PHE A 48 30.15 -8.70 6.35
CA PHE A 48 29.57 -7.66 7.17
C PHE A 48 28.64 -8.22 8.25
N PHE A 49 28.43 -7.42 9.28
CA PHE A 49 27.49 -7.74 10.34
C PHE A 49 26.27 -6.81 10.26
N CYS A 50 25.07 -7.37 10.27
CA CYS A 50 23.83 -6.59 10.37
C CYS A 50 23.49 -6.39 11.86
N ARG A 51 23.59 -5.16 12.35
CA ARG A 51 23.26 -4.83 13.74
C ARG A 51 21.81 -4.41 13.87
N GLY A 52 21.15 -4.89 14.94
CA GLY A 52 19.86 -4.38 15.38
C GLY A 52 19.96 -3.19 16.35
N SER A 53 21.16 -2.98 16.96
CA SER A 53 21.45 -1.83 17.82
C SER A 53 21.94 -0.63 17.02
N GLY A 54 22.15 0.52 17.69
CA GLY A 54 22.78 1.69 17.10
C GLY A 54 24.11 1.36 16.42
N HIS A 55 24.34 1.93 15.24
CA HIS A 55 25.53 1.65 14.44
C HIS A 55 25.84 2.82 13.49
N ASN A 56 27.09 2.88 13.06
CA ASN A 56 27.53 3.81 12.03
C ASN A 56 27.48 3.18 10.62
N GLU A 57 27.94 3.91 9.62
CA GLU A 57 27.97 3.46 8.22
C GLU A 57 28.80 2.18 7.97
N TRP A 58 29.76 1.89 8.86
CA TRP A 58 30.64 0.73 8.79
C TRP A 58 30.08 -0.52 9.49
N ALA A 59 28.86 -0.48 10.00
CA ALA A 59 28.24 -1.52 10.83
C ALA A 59 28.92 -1.68 12.21
N THR A 60 29.70 -0.73 12.66
CA THR A 60 30.28 -0.70 14.00
C THR A 60 29.27 -0.13 14.99
N TYR A 61 29.17 -0.71 16.18
CA TYR A 61 28.31 -0.19 17.24
C TYR A 61 28.62 1.28 17.53
N SER A 62 27.58 2.08 17.67
CA SER A 62 27.68 3.50 18.00
C SER A 62 26.45 3.97 18.77
N GLU A 63 26.69 4.78 19.80
CA GLU A 63 25.67 5.52 20.55
C GLU A 63 25.72 7.03 20.22
N ARG A 64 26.49 7.41 19.22
CA ARG A 64 26.64 8.82 18.83
C ARG A 64 25.37 9.33 18.17
N PRO A 65 24.87 10.52 18.55
CA PRO A 65 23.68 11.12 17.96
C PRO A 65 23.78 11.38 16.46
N ASP A 66 24.97 11.80 15.99
CA ASP A 66 25.23 12.08 14.58
C ASP A 66 25.15 10.80 13.71
N ASP A 67 25.70 9.67 14.17
CA ASP A 67 25.58 8.39 13.49
C ASP A 67 24.11 7.93 13.40
N TYR A 68 23.35 8.13 14.47
CA TYR A 68 21.92 7.82 14.50
C TYR A 68 21.13 8.67 13.50
N GLN A 69 21.34 9.98 13.53
CA GLN A 69 20.68 10.91 12.62
C GLN A 69 20.99 10.58 11.17
N GLN A 70 22.28 10.36 10.84
CA GLN A 70 22.69 9.97 9.49
C GLN A 70 21.99 8.71 9.00
N ASN A 71 21.83 7.70 9.85
CA ASN A 71 21.11 6.46 9.49
C ASN A 71 19.63 6.71 9.24
N VAL A 72 18.96 7.50 10.06
CA VAL A 72 17.53 7.82 9.89
C VAL A 72 17.31 8.64 8.62
N ASP A 73 18.14 9.64 8.36
CA ASP A 73 18.07 10.44 7.12
C ASP A 73 18.33 9.59 5.87
N ARG A 74 19.30 8.68 5.96
CA ARG A 74 19.53 7.71 4.87
C ARG A 74 18.33 6.82 4.62
N LEU A 75 17.67 6.33 5.68
CA LEU A 75 16.46 5.52 5.55
C LEU A 75 15.32 6.31 4.90
N ALA A 76 15.14 7.59 5.26
CA ALA A 76 14.16 8.46 4.61
C ALA A 76 14.42 8.56 3.10
N ARG A 77 15.66 8.86 2.68
CA ARG A 77 16.05 8.89 1.26
C ARG A 77 15.80 7.55 0.55
N LYS A 78 16.12 6.43 1.22
CA LYS A 78 15.87 5.09 0.68
C LYS A 78 14.38 4.86 0.41
N PHE A 79 13.49 5.23 1.33
CA PHE A 79 12.05 5.08 1.15
C PHE A 79 11.51 5.98 0.03
N ASP A 80 11.99 7.21 -0.06
CA ASP A 80 11.59 8.09 -1.16
C ASP A 80 12.02 7.53 -2.51
N ASN A 81 13.25 7.05 -2.61
CA ASN A 81 13.78 6.46 -3.83
C ASN A 81 13.08 5.14 -4.18
N ALA A 82 12.69 4.35 -3.19
CA ALA A 82 11.97 3.08 -3.40
C ALA A 82 10.68 3.28 -4.21
N ARG A 83 10.01 4.43 -4.14
CA ARG A 83 8.81 4.75 -4.94
C ARG A 83 9.01 4.50 -6.44
N ASN A 84 10.23 4.68 -6.94
CA ASN A 84 10.57 4.52 -8.35
C ASN A 84 10.75 3.05 -8.77
N TRP A 85 11.06 2.17 -7.82
CA TRP A 85 11.38 0.76 -8.06
C TRP A 85 10.24 -0.20 -7.76
N LEU A 86 9.25 0.26 -6.99
CA LEU A 86 8.09 -0.55 -6.61
C LEU A 86 7.14 -0.78 -7.79
N PRO A 87 6.34 -1.85 -7.78
CA PRO A 87 5.32 -2.08 -8.79
C PRO A 87 4.43 -0.85 -9.00
N ALA A 88 4.18 -0.52 -10.24
CA ALA A 88 3.27 0.56 -10.57
C ALA A 88 1.83 0.21 -10.15
N PRO A 89 1.01 1.21 -9.76
CA PRO A 89 -0.42 0.98 -9.59
C PRO A 89 -1.06 0.59 -10.92
N VAL A 90 -2.15 -0.15 -10.85
CA VAL A 90 -3.03 -0.36 -12.00
C VAL A 90 -4.07 0.75 -11.99
N VAL A 91 -4.12 1.54 -13.06
CA VAL A 91 -5.00 2.72 -13.15
C VAL A 91 -5.91 2.59 -14.35
N ASP A 92 -7.21 2.70 -14.09
CA ASP A 92 -8.26 2.72 -15.11
C ASP A 92 -9.00 4.07 -15.02
N ILE A 93 -8.81 4.92 -16.02
CA ILE A 93 -9.39 6.26 -16.09
C ILE A 93 -10.56 6.28 -17.05
N ASN A 94 -11.74 6.50 -16.51
CA ASN A 94 -12.92 6.84 -17.29
C ASN A 94 -13.10 8.36 -17.32
N ARG A 95 -13.06 8.97 -18.50
CA ARG A 95 -13.17 10.43 -18.65
C ARG A 95 -14.53 11.01 -18.28
N LYS A 96 -15.57 10.16 -18.21
CA LYS A 96 -16.91 10.56 -17.79
C LYS A 96 -17.16 10.40 -16.30
N ALA A 97 -16.20 9.81 -15.58
CA ALA A 97 -16.33 9.56 -14.16
C ALA A 97 -16.27 10.85 -13.35
N SER A 98 -17.19 10.99 -12.42
CA SER A 98 -17.20 12.04 -11.38
C SER A 98 -16.58 11.56 -10.07
N ILE A 99 -16.47 10.26 -9.87
CA ILE A 99 -15.90 9.63 -8.68
C ILE A 99 -14.80 8.62 -9.03
N GLY A 100 -13.87 8.44 -8.09
CA GLY A 100 -12.81 7.43 -8.20
C GLY A 100 -12.92 6.38 -7.10
N PHE A 101 -12.35 5.21 -7.38
CA PHE A 101 -12.12 4.16 -6.39
C PHE A 101 -10.63 3.96 -6.19
N ILE A 102 -10.23 3.69 -4.93
CA ILE A 102 -8.90 3.19 -4.56
C ILE A 102 -9.11 1.91 -3.79
N ALA A 103 -8.42 0.84 -4.18
CA ALA A 103 -8.41 -0.41 -3.45
C ALA A 103 -7.08 -1.15 -3.59
N PHE A 104 -6.90 -2.19 -2.80
CA PHE A 104 -5.71 -3.05 -2.80
C PHE A 104 -6.09 -4.50 -2.50
N GLY A 105 -5.17 -5.41 -2.78
CA GLY A 105 -5.31 -6.82 -2.47
C GLY A 105 -6.56 -7.46 -3.09
N THR A 106 -7.29 -8.25 -2.30
CA THR A 106 -8.46 -9.03 -2.73
C THR A 106 -9.72 -8.20 -2.93
N SER A 107 -9.77 -6.95 -2.44
CA SER A 107 -10.91 -6.04 -2.69
C SER A 107 -11.07 -5.69 -4.18
N HIS A 108 -10.06 -5.98 -4.99
CA HIS A 108 -10.04 -5.69 -6.43
C HIS A 108 -11.28 -6.18 -7.17
N TRP A 109 -11.62 -7.45 -7.02
CA TRP A 109 -12.72 -8.06 -7.78
C TRP A 109 -14.09 -7.52 -7.38
N ALA A 110 -14.29 -7.32 -6.07
CA ALA A 110 -15.53 -6.73 -5.57
C ALA A 110 -15.70 -5.26 -6.03
N VAL A 111 -14.58 -4.50 -6.14
CA VAL A 111 -14.65 -3.14 -6.69
C VAL A 111 -15.00 -3.14 -8.17
N LEU A 112 -14.44 -4.04 -8.98
CA LEU A 112 -14.77 -4.10 -10.40
C LEU A 112 -16.26 -4.36 -10.62
N GLU A 113 -16.81 -5.36 -9.95
CA GLU A 113 -18.24 -5.67 -10.02
C GLU A 113 -19.11 -4.54 -9.47
N SER A 114 -18.69 -3.91 -8.36
CA SER A 114 -19.41 -2.74 -7.80
C SER A 114 -19.49 -1.57 -8.79
N ARG A 115 -18.43 -1.33 -9.56
CA ARG A 115 -18.42 -0.29 -10.60
C ARG A 115 -19.48 -0.57 -11.69
N ASP A 116 -19.63 -1.83 -12.08
CA ASP A 116 -20.67 -2.24 -13.03
C ASP A 116 -22.07 -2.05 -12.44
N GLN A 117 -22.27 -2.41 -11.17
CA GLN A 117 -23.54 -2.20 -10.46
C GLN A 117 -23.88 -0.70 -10.35
N LEU A 118 -22.95 0.15 -9.97
CA LEU A 118 -23.14 1.60 -9.89
C LEU A 118 -23.51 2.22 -11.25
N LYS A 119 -22.89 1.73 -12.32
CA LYS A 119 -23.23 2.16 -13.68
C LYS A 119 -24.65 1.74 -14.05
N GLN A 120 -25.06 0.52 -13.73
CA GLN A 120 -26.38 -0.03 -14.08
C GLN A 120 -27.50 0.60 -13.25
N GLU A 121 -27.29 0.81 -11.95
CA GLU A 121 -28.32 1.21 -11.00
C GLU A 121 -28.47 2.73 -10.87
N ALA A 122 -27.40 3.49 -11.07
CA ALA A 122 -27.37 4.93 -10.84
C ALA A 122 -26.79 5.74 -12.01
N ASP A 123 -26.48 5.10 -13.16
CA ASP A 123 -25.75 5.68 -14.29
C ASP A 123 -24.43 6.37 -13.87
N MET A 124 -23.78 5.84 -12.84
CA MET A 124 -22.61 6.42 -12.22
C MET A 124 -21.33 5.82 -12.83
N GLU A 125 -20.64 6.59 -13.64
CA GLU A 125 -19.34 6.23 -14.19
C GLU A 125 -18.25 6.43 -13.13
N THR A 126 -17.30 5.50 -13.08
CA THR A 126 -16.27 5.50 -12.06
C THR A 126 -14.90 5.23 -12.66
N SER A 127 -13.86 5.76 -12.04
CA SER A 127 -12.47 5.40 -12.32
C SER A 127 -11.87 4.59 -11.18
N TYR A 128 -10.77 3.89 -11.45
CA TYR A 128 -10.19 2.98 -10.48
C TYR A 128 -8.67 3.09 -10.41
N TYR A 129 -8.14 3.07 -9.19
CA TYR A 129 -6.73 3.02 -8.87
C TYR A 129 -6.46 1.84 -7.95
N ARG A 130 -5.76 0.82 -8.43
CA ARG A 130 -5.31 -0.31 -7.61
C ARG A 130 -3.94 -0.05 -7.06
N VAL A 131 -3.84 0.07 -5.73
CA VAL A 131 -2.55 0.15 -5.03
C VAL A 131 -1.87 -1.21 -5.09
N CYS A 132 -0.64 -1.25 -5.58
CA CYS A 132 0.17 -2.48 -5.68
C CYS A 132 1.30 -2.51 -4.66
N ALA A 133 1.76 -1.36 -4.18
CA ALA A 133 2.87 -1.26 -3.24
C ALA A 133 2.82 0.04 -2.41
N TYR A 134 3.57 0.04 -1.32
CA TYR A 134 3.85 1.20 -0.47
C TYR A 134 5.39 1.37 -0.35
N PRO A 135 5.94 2.58 -0.31
CA PRO A 135 5.29 3.91 -0.31
C PRO A 135 4.58 4.25 -1.63
N PHE A 136 3.58 5.14 -1.55
CA PHE A 136 2.76 5.49 -2.71
C PHE A 136 3.57 6.24 -3.78
N ARG A 137 3.26 5.98 -5.05
CA ARG A 137 3.79 6.76 -6.17
C ARG A 137 3.05 8.10 -6.29
N THR A 138 3.70 9.07 -6.89
CA THR A 138 3.13 10.41 -7.19
C THR A 138 1.82 10.33 -8.00
N ALA A 139 1.64 9.29 -8.80
CA ALA A 139 0.42 9.02 -9.54
C ALA A 139 -0.85 8.93 -8.65
N LEU A 140 -0.71 8.67 -7.34
CA LEU A 140 -1.86 8.64 -6.42
C LEU A 140 -2.49 10.02 -6.27
N ALA A 141 -1.69 11.05 -6.01
CA ALA A 141 -2.17 12.43 -5.91
C ALA A 141 -2.83 12.90 -7.22
N SER A 142 -2.17 12.63 -8.35
CA SER A 142 -2.70 12.96 -9.68
C SER A 142 -4.00 12.21 -10.03
N PHE A 143 -4.22 11.02 -9.47
CA PHE A 143 -5.49 10.33 -9.61
C PHE A 143 -6.58 11.01 -8.77
N ILE A 144 -6.30 11.29 -7.49
CA ILE A 144 -7.28 11.90 -6.57
C ILE A 144 -7.71 13.29 -7.07
N GLU A 145 -6.78 14.07 -7.60
CA GLU A 145 -7.04 15.43 -8.12
C GLU A 145 -8.13 15.50 -9.20
N ARG A 146 -8.36 14.40 -9.92
CA ARG A 146 -9.33 14.33 -11.02
C ARG A 146 -10.79 14.27 -10.57
N TYR A 147 -11.05 13.94 -9.31
CA TYR A 147 -12.39 13.62 -8.80
C TYR A 147 -12.73 14.44 -7.58
N ASP A 148 -14.00 14.78 -7.42
CA ASP A 148 -14.50 15.46 -6.22
C ASP A 148 -14.50 14.51 -5.01
N ARG A 149 -14.76 13.22 -5.26
CA ARG A 149 -14.80 12.16 -4.24
C ARG A 149 -14.06 10.92 -4.73
N VAL A 150 -13.26 10.35 -3.85
CA VAL A 150 -12.53 9.11 -4.09
C VAL A 150 -12.76 8.15 -2.94
N TYR A 151 -13.32 7.00 -3.24
CA TYR A 151 -13.68 5.98 -2.26
C TYR A 151 -12.54 5.00 -2.05
N VAL A 152 -11.99 4.96 -0.82
CA VAL A 152 -10.96 4.01 -0.41
C VAL A 152 -11.66 2.79 0.19
N VAL A 153 -11.53 1.65 -0.50
CA VAL A 153 -12.20 0.39 -0.12
C VAL A 153 -11.23 -0.50 0.63
N GLU A 154 -11.57 -0.84 1.87
CA GLU A 154 -10.70 -1.58 2.78
C GLU A 154 -11.45 -2.67 3.55
N GLN A 155 -10.75 -3.79 3.79
CA GLN A 155 -11.26 -4.88 4.62
C GLN A 155 -10.71 -4.79 6.05
N ASN A 156 -10.91 -3.64 6.68
CA ASN A 156 -10.62 -3.39 8.09
C ASN A 156 -11.57 -2.32 8.65
N ARG A 157 -11.65 -2.23 9.98
CA ARG A 157 -12.52 -1.29 10.71
C ARG A 157 -11.94 0.13 10.76
N ASP A 158 -10.63 0.24 10.77
CA ASP A 158 -9.94 1.46 11.23
C ASP A 158 -9.41 2.33 10.07
N ALA A 159 -9.82 2.05 8.83
CA ALA A 159 -9.43 2.78 7.63
C ALA A 159 -7.89 2.94 7.50
N GLN A 160 -7.16 1.85 7.69
CA GLN A 160 -5.70 1.87 7.82
C GLN A 160 -5.00 2.41 6.56
N MET A 161 -5.45 2.02 5.37
CA MET A 161 -4.91 2.55 4.11
C MET A 161 -5.20 4.05 3.97
N LEU A 162 -6.43 4.48 4.27
CA LEU A 162 -6.78 5.90 4.29
C LEU A 162 -5.93 6.68 5.30
N CYS A 163 -5.64 6.12 6.46
CA CYS A 163 -4.75 6.73 7.45
C CYS A 163 -3.32 6.91 6.88
N LEU A 164 -2.77 5.90 6.20
CA LEU A 164 -1.48 6.03 5.53
C LEU A 164 -1.50 7.11 4.45
N MET A 165 -2.58 7.19 3.66
CA MET A 165 -2.74 8.24 2.66
C MET A 165 -2.76 9.64 3.28
N LYS A 166 -3.43 9.81 4.42
CA LYS A 166 -3.46 11.09 5.16
C LYS A 166 -2.09 11.56 5.65
N LEU A 167 -1.17 10.64 5.91
CA LEU A 167 0.18 10.97 6.34
C LEU A 167 1.07 11.48 5.18
N GLU A 168 0.76 11.10 3.95
CA GLU A 168 1.60 11.41 2.78
C GLU A 168 1.00 12.44 1.81
N LEU A 169 -0.32 12.64 1.87
CA LEU A 169 -1.03 13.52 0.93
C LEU A 169 -1.27 14.91 1.54
N LEU A 170 -1.30 15.92 0.68
CA LEU A 170 -1.70 17.27 1.06
C LEU A 170 -3.18 17.30 1.50
N PRO A 171 -3.56 18.21 2.40
CA PRO A 171 -4.93 18.30 2.92
C PRO A 171 -6.03 18.42 1.85
N GLU A 172 -5.75 19.10 0.74
CA GLU A 172 -6.65 19.26 -0.40
C GLU A 172 -7.01 17.93 -1.06
N TYR A 173 -6.07 16.98 -1.16
CA TYR A 173 -6.34 15.62 -1.65
C TYR A 173 -7.07 14.78 -0.61
N VAL A 174 -6.67 14.90 0.66
CA VAL A 174 -7.31 14.18 1.78
C VAL A 174 -8.79 14.52 1.90
N SER A 175 -9.17 15.78 1.67
CA SER A 175 -10.56 16.25 1.76
C SER A 175 -11.50 15.54 0.78
N ARG A 176 -10.98 14.99 -0.31
CA ARG A 176 -11.73 14.26 -1.34
C ARG A 176 -11.92 12.77 -1.02
N LEU A 177 -11.14 12.24 -0.05
CA LEU A 177 -11.18 10.81 0.28
C LEU A 177 -12.40 10.48 1.14
N ARG A 178 -13.00 9.33 0.86
CA ARG A 178 -14.12 8.73 1.59
C ARG A 178 -13.80 7.26 1.90
N SER A 179 -14.29 6.76 3.01
CA SER A 179 -14.08 5.36 3.40
C SER A 179 -15.24 4.47 2.99
N VAL A 180 -14.90 3.29 2.47
CA VAL A 180 -15.79 2.13 2.37
C VAL A 180 -15.12 0.98 3.12
N LEU A 181 -15.64 0.67 4.31
CA LEU A 181 -15.04 -0.29 5.23
C LEU A 181 -15.87 -1.58 5.31
N HIS A 182 -15.18 -2.71 5.21
CA HIS A 182 -15.79 -4.03 5.36
C HIS A 182 -15.02 -4.83 6.43
N TYR A 183 -15.72 -5.23 7.51
CA TYR A 183 -15.11 -5.95 8.64
C TYR A 183 -16.07 -6.92 9.33
N THR A 184 -16.92 -7.56 8.54
CA THR A 184 -17.92 -8.53 9.02
C THR A 184 -17.34 -9.89 9.35
N GLY A 185 -16.08 -10.15 9.03
CA GLY A 185 -15.43 -11.46 9.12
C GLY A 185 -15.66 -12.35 7.88
N LEU A 186 -16.44 -11.89 6.92
CA LEU A 186 -16.64 -12.54 5.62
C LEU A 186 -15.85 -11.79 4.53
N PRO A 187 -15.53 -12.44 3.40
CA PRO A 187 -14.96 -11.75 2.25
C PRO A 187 -15.86 -10.60 1.78
N ILE A 188 -15.23 -9.52 1.32
CA ILE A 188 -15.95 -8.38 0.78
C ILE A 188 -16.65 -8.78 -0.53
N ASP A 189 -17.89 -8.33 -0.69
CA ASP A 189 -18.69 -8.47 -1.91
C ASP A 189 -18.98 -7.11 -2.56
N ALA A 190 -19.35 -7.14 -3.82
CA ALA A 190 -19.63 -5.95 -4.60
C ALA A 190 -20.83 -5.16 -4.06
N ARG A 191 -21.86 -5.84 -3.60
CA ARG A 191 -23.08 -5.20 -3.10
C ARG A 191 -22.81 -4.34 -1.88
N SER A 192 -21.97 -4.82 -0.96
CA SER A 192 -21.55 -4.06 0.23
C SER A 192 -20.87 -2.75 -0.15
N ILE A 193 -20.05 -2.75 -1.18
CA ILE A 193 -19.38 -1.55 -1.70
C ILE A 193 -20.40 -0.61 -2.36
N THR A 194 -21.21 -1.15 -3.26
CA THR A 194 -22.21 -0.40 -4.03
C THR A 194 -23.19 0.31 -3.10
N ASP A 195 -23.74 -0.40 -2.12
CA ASP A 195 -24.68 0.18 -1.16
C ASP A 195 -24.03 1.28 -0.32
N SER A 196 -22.79 1.06 0.12
CA SER A 196 -22.05 2.06 0.88
C SER A 196 -21.82 3.36 0.08
N VAL A 197 -21.47 3.23 -1.20
CA VAL A 197 -21.27 4.38 -2.09
C VAL A 197 -22.58 5.07 -2.39
N LEU A 198 -23.62 4.35 -2.75
CA LEU A 198 -24.94 4.92 -3.04
C LEU A 198 -25.49 5.72 -1.85
N ILE A 199 -25.36 5.18 -0.63
CA ILE A 199 -25.77 5.88 0.59
C ILE A 199 -24.97 7.19 0.76
N GLN A 200 -23.65 7.16 0.56
CA GLN A 200 -22.80 8.35 0.69
C GLN A 200 -23.07 9.38 -0.43
N GLU A 201 -23.55 8.95 -1.59
CA GLU A 201 -23.97 9.82 -2.70
C GLU A 201 -25.45 10.27 -2.57
N GLY A 202 -26.13 9.94 -1.47
CA GLY A 202 -27.50 10.39 -1.17
C GLY A 202 -28.62 9.55 -1.78
N TYR A 203 -28.32 8.39 -2.35
CA TYR A 203 -29.34 7.48 -2.86
C TYR A 203 -29.99 6.69 -1.74
N ARG A 204 -31.26 6.35 -1.91
CA ARG A 204 -31.98 5.44 -1.00
C ARG A 204 -31.70 4.00 -1.44
N VAL A 205 -30.97 3.26 -0.63
CA VAL A 205 -30.73 1.83 -0.83
C VAL A 205 -31.81 1.05 -0.09
N GLN A 206 -32.59 0.24 -0.83
CA GLN A 206 -33.47 -0.73 -0.19
C GLN A 206 -32.60 -1.82 0.41
N LYS A 207 -32.60 -1.98 1.73
CA LYS A 207 -32.01 -3.13 2.39
C LYS A 207 -32.68 -4.39 1.84
N ASN A 208 -32.12 -5.00 0.82
CA ASN A 208 -32.54 -6.30 0.37
C ASN A 208 -32.39 -7.27 1.54
N ARG A 209 -33.49 -7.93 1.87
CA ARG A 209 -33.65 -8.98 2.89
C ARG A 209 -32.69 -10.14 2.62
N THR A 210 -31.45 -10.03 3.04
CA THR A 210 -30.55 -11.16 3.29
C THR A 210 -30.12 -11.23 4.75
N GLU A 211 -30.94 -10.65 5.65
CA GLU A 211 -31.06 -11.22 6.98
C GLU A 211 -31.95 -12.45 6.82
N THR A 212 -31.36 -13.59 6.43
CA THR A 212 -31.93 -14.89 6.73
C THR A 212 -32.27 -14.86 8.22
N SER A 213 -33.57 -14.87 8.50
CA SER A 213 -34.11 -15.10 9.81
C SER A 213 -33.27 -16.15 10.56
N ARG A 214 -32.43 -15.71 11.48
CA ARG A 214 -31.95 -16.58 12.54
C ARG A 214 -33.18 -16.91 13.35
N GLY A 215 -33.75 -18.09 13.10
CA GLY A 215 -34.76 -18.66 13.96
C GLY A 215 -34.27 -18.63 15.42
N PRO A 216 -35.19 -18.54 16.37
CA PRO A 216 -34.81 -18.53 17.79
C PRO A 216 -33.93 -19.76 18.05
N ARG A 217 -32.74 -19.52 18.62
CA ARG A 217 -31.96 -20.61 19.19
C ARG A 217 -32.79 -21.17 20.31
N ASP A 218 -33.32 -22.36 20.13
CA ASP A 218 -33.89 -23.11 21.22
C ASP A 218 -32.86 -23.21 22.35
N ALA A 219 -33.12 -22.47 23.40
CA ALA A 219 -32.44 -22.67 24.68
C ALA A 219 -32.91 -24.02 25.24
N GLY A 220 -32.29 -25.11 24.79
CA GLY A 220 -32.44 -26.41 25.41
C GLY A 220 -31.94 -26.32 26.85
N VAL A 221 -32.85 -26.06 27.76
CA VAL A 221 -32.68 -26.31 29.17
C VAL A 221 -32.74 -27.82 29.33
N GLY A 222 -31.61 -28.49 29.41
CA GLY A 222 -31.49 -29.84 29.91
C GLY A 222 -31.27 -29.78 31.42
N GLY A 223 -32.32 -29.99 32.18
CA GLY A 223 -32.20 -30.33 33.58
C GLY A 223 -31.94 -31.84 33.71
N GLU A 224 -31.13 -32.17 34.60
CA GLU A 224 -31.01 -33.24 35.62
C GLU A 224 -29.56 -33.52 35.91
#